data_b2c46707c118eb962dc0dc0e477a03ec
#
_entry.id   b2c46707c118eb962dc0dc0e477a03ec
#
_cell.length_a   1.000
_cell.length_b   1.000
_cell.length_c   1.000
_cell.angle_alpha   90.00
_cell.angle_beta   90.00
_cell.angle_gamma   90.00
#
_symmetry.space_group_name_H-M   'P 1'
#
loop_
_entity.id
_entity.type
_entity.pdbx_description
1 polymer ?
#
loop_
_entity_poly.entity_id
_entity_poly.type
_entity_poly.pdbx_seq_one_letter_code
_entity_poly.pdbx_strand_id
1 'polypeptide(L)'
;MELCIDRLTKQYGHKLAVDRVDLELHQGVYGLLGANGAGKTTLMRMLCDILTPTSGEIRYNGQEIGALGEDYRSCLGYLPQNFGYYPEFTAEKFLLYLAALKGLGKIQAGQKMLELLDLVGLAEERKHKIRTFSGGMKQRLGIAQALLNDPEILILDEPTAGLDPKERVRFRNLISACARDRIVLLSTHIVSDVEYIAGEILVMKEGRLILRGAPDVITREIEGKVWECQVDSARAEELCSRYNVGNLKNAGDKTILRIIGDKKPEEEAVPAQPTLEDLYLYYFQEEER
;
A
#
# COMPACT_ATOMS: atom_id res chain seq x y z
N MET A 1 4.29 -9.63 19.09
CA MET A 1 4.65 -8.45 18.26
C MET A 1 3.38 -7.69 17.99
N GLU A 2 3.36 -6.45 18.42
CA GLU A 2 2.17 -5.57 18.36
C GLU A 2 2.60 -4.13 18.16
N LEU A 3 1.94 -3.41 17.26
CA LEU A 3 2.12 -1.97 17.03
C LEU A 3 0.78 -1.28 17.26
N CYS A 4 0.69 -0.51 18.35
CA CYS A 4 -0.52 0.22 18.75
C CYS A 4 -0.36 1.70 18.46
N ILE A 5 -1.42 2.29 17.91
CA ILE A 5 -1.54 3.70 17.55
C ILE A 5 -2.77 4.24 18.28
N ASP A 6 -2.60 5.25 19.12
CA ASP A 6 -3.66 5.86 19.92
C ASP A 6 -3.85 7.33 19.54
N ARG A 7 -5.02 7.66 19.00
CA ARG A 7 -5.47 9.00 18.59
C ARG A 7 -4.42 9.81 17.86
N LEU A 8 -3.68 9.14 16.99
CA LEU A 8 -2.54 9.72 16.28
C LEU A 8 -2.99 10.84 15.35
N THR A 9 -2.40 12.02 15.52
CA THR A 9 -2.79 13.22 14.78
C THR A 9 -1.57 13.92 14.22
N LYS A 10 -1.64 14.34 12.96
CA LYS A 10 -0.66 15.24 12.34
C LYS A 10 -1.34 16.40 11.66
N GLN A 11 -0.98 17.59 12.08
CA GLN A 11 -1.45 18.85 11.53
C GLN A 11 -0.30 19.64 10.90
N TYR A 12 -0.52 20.18 9.71
CA TYR A 12 0.37 21.12 9.01
C TYR A 12 -0.38 22.44 8.82
N GLY A 13 -0.06 23.45 9.63
CA GLY A 13 -0.81 24.70 9.65
C GLY A 13 -2.29 24.44 9.94
N HIS A 14 -3.17 24.69 8.98
CA HIS A 14 -4.62 24.45 9.14
C HIS A 14 -5.07 23.08 8.61
N LYS A 15 -4.20 22.32 7.92
CA LYS A 15 -4.55 21.03 7.33
C LYS A 15 -4.28 19.88 8.31
N LEU A 16 -5.32 19.12 8.67
CA LEU A 16 -5.19 17.84 9.32
C LEU A 16 -4.85 16.78 8.27
N ALA A 17 -3.59 16.31 8.28
CA ALA A 17 -3.15 15.27 7.38
C ALA A 17 -3.42 13.87 7.92
N VAL A 18 -3.43 13.70 9.25
CA VAL A 18 -3.88 12.53 9.98
C VAL A 18 -4.70 13.04 11.17
N ASP A 19 -5.90 12.54 11.35
CA ASP A 19 -6.86 12.99 12.35
C ASP A 19 -7.32 11.84 13.26
N ARG A 20 -6.74 11.78 14.46
CA ARG A 20 -7.09 10.85 15.55
C ARG A 20 -7.22 9.39 15.09
N VAL A 21 -6.20 8.90 14.41
CA VAL A 21 -6.17 7.51 13.96
C VAL A 21 -5.88 6.61 15.16
N ASP A 22 -6.77 5.64 15.37
CA ASP A 22 -6.62 4.52 16.30
C ASP A 22 -6.41 3.25 15.47
N LEU A 23 -5.36 2.47 15.77
CA LEU A 23 -5.04 1.27 15.02
C LEU A 23 -4.16 0.34 15.85
N GLU A 24 -4.45 -0.95 15.78
CA GLU A 24 -3.65 -2.00 16.38
C GLU A 24 -3.27 -3.00 15.28
N LEU A 25 -1.97 -3.24 15.12
CA LEU A 25 -1.41 -4.13 14.10
C LEU A 25 -0.65 -5.27 14.77
N HIS A 26 -0.93 -6.48 14.32
CA HIS A 26 -0.22 -7.71 14.69
C HIS A 26 0.54 -8.28 13.47
N GLN A 27 1.13 -9.44 13.62
CA GLN A 27 1.73 -10.16 12.49
C GLN A 27 0.70 -10.35 11.36
N GLY A 28 1.09 -9.97 10.15
CA GLY A 28 0.23 -10.05 8.97
C GLY A 28 0.50 -8.95 7.95
N VAL A 29 -0.24 -8.99 6.85
CA VAL A 29 -0.17 -7.99 5.77
C VAL A 29 -1.40 -7.10 5.83
N TYR A 30 -1.15 -5.80 5.92
CA TYR A 30 -2.17 -4.74 5.94
C TYR A 30 -2.04 -3.87 4.69
N GLY A 31 -3.14 -3.75 3.96
CA GLY A 31 -3.25 -2.84 2.81
C GLY A 31 -3.85 -1.50 3.21
N LEU A 32 -3.11 -0.41 3.10
CA LEU A 32 -3.61 0.95 3.36
C LEU A 32 -4.07 1.59 2.05
N LEU A 33 -5.36 1.52 1.78
CA LEU A 33 -6.02 2.10 0.61
C LEU A 33 -6.45 3.56 0.87
N GLY A 34 -6.37 4.38 -0.15
CA GLY A 34 -6.87 5.76 -0.10
C GLY A 34 -6.41 6.58 -1.30
N ALA A 35 -7.14 7.62 -1.63
CA ALA A 35 -6.78 8.55 -2.70
C ALA A 35 -5.47 9.31 -2.39
N ASN A 36 -4.91 9.96 -3.40
CA ASN A 36 -3.76 10.84 -3.22
C ASN A 36 -4.14 11.99 -2.26
N GLY A 37 -3.28 12.23 -1.28
CA GLY A 37 -3.55 13.23 -0.25
C GLY A 37 -4.42 12.77 0.93
N ALA A 38 -4.86 11.51 0.98
CA ALA A 38 -5.64 10.95 2.08
C ALA A 38 -4.88 10.88 3.42
N GLY A 39 -3.54 11.06 3.41
CA GLY A 39 -2.72 11.03 4.63
C GLY A 39 -1.84 9.80 4.80
N LYS A 40 -1.89 8.83 3.88
CA LYS A 40 -1.16 7.54 3.94
C LYS A 40 0.34 7.70 4.23
N THR A 41 1.05 8.45 3.38
CA THR A 41 2.50 8.71 3.55
C THR A 41 2.81 9.41 4.87
N THR A 42 1.93 10.33 5.32
CA THR A 42 2.09 11.01 6.61
C THR A 42 1.98 10.03 7.77
N LEU A 43 0.99 9.16 7.76
CA LEU A 43 0.82 8.10 8.76
C LEU A 43 2.06 7.19 8.76
N MET A 44 2.48 6.68 7.61
CA MET A 44 3.64 5.80 7.49
C MET A 44 4.94 6.44 8.00
N ARG A 45 5.16 7.72 7.72
CA ARG A 45 6.34 8.44 8.23
C ARG A 45 6.35 8.61 9.74
N MET A 46 5.17 8.74 10.37
CA MET A 46 5.07 8.75 11.83
C MET A 46 5.37 7.35 12.40
N LEU A 47 4.84 6.29 11.78
CA LEU A 47 5.15 4.91 12.16
C LEU A 47 6.63 4.56 11.98
N CYS A 48 7.32 5.19 11.06
CA CYS A 48 8.78 5.01 10.86
C CYS A 48 9.65 5.90 11.76
N ASP A 49 9.08 6.63 12.72
CA ASP A 49 9.80 7.59 13.57
C ASP A 49 10.57 8.66 12.76
N ILE A 50 10.11 8.95 11.53
CA ILE A 50 10.69 10.01 10.67
C ILE A 50 9.97 11.34 10.91
N LEU A 51 8.72 11.29 11.34
CA LEU A 51 7.86 12.43 11.53
C LEU A 51 7.20 12.39 12.90
N THR A 52 7.44 13.40 13.73
CA THR A 52 6.80 13.51 15.03
C THR A 52 5.32 13.86 14.90
N PRO A 53 4.41 13.12 15.55
CA PRO A 53 2.99 13.47 15.60
C PRO A 53 2.76 14.83 16.27
N THR A 54 1.62 15.46 15.97
CA THR A 54 1.17 16.68 16.68
C THR A 54 0.55 16.29 18.03
N SER A 55 -0.15 15.15 18.09
CA SER A 55 -0.69 14.55 19.31
C SER A 55 -0.96 13.05 19.08
N GLY A 56 -1.26 12.34 20.16
CA GLY A 56 -1.39 10.89 20.15
C GLY A 56 -0.02 10.22 20.29
N GLU A 57 -0.01 8.90 20.38
CA GLU A 57 1.19 8.13 20.61
C GLU A 57 1.22 6.84 19.78
N ILE A 58 2.42 6.31 19.58
CA ILE A 58 2.68 5.03 18.93
C ILE A 58 3.46 4.18 19.92
N ARG A 59 2.99 2.94 20.14
CA ARG A 59 3.64 1.98 21.03
C ARG A 59 3.97 0.71 20.27
N TYR A 60 5.18 0.23 20.50
CA TYR A 60 5.63 -1.07 20.02
C TYR A 60 5.83 -2.01 21.21
N ASN A 61 5.13 -3.16 21.21
CA ASN A 61 5.11 -4.12 22.33
C ASN A 61 4.85 -3.43 23.69
N GLY A 62 3.91 -2.47 23.72
CA GLY A 62 3.52 -1.72 24.93
C GLY A 62 4.42 -0.56 25.31
N GLN A 63 5.55 -0.31 24.64
CA GLN A 63 6.47 0.80 24.90
C GLN A 63 6.36 1.87 23.82
N GLU A 64 6.39 3.15 24.22
CA GLU A 64 6.38 4.28 23.29
C GLU A 64 7.61 4.25 22.37
N ILE A 65 7.42 4.40 21.06
CA ILE A 65 8.48 4.32 20.07
C ILE A 65 9.57 5.40 20.26
N GLY A 66 9.19 6.59 20.72
CA GLY A 66 10.14 7.66 21.04
C GLY A 66 11.08 7.31 22.18
N ALA A 67 10.60 6.58 23.20
CA ALA A 67 11.40 6.09 24.31
C ALA A 67 12.35 4.94 23.89
N LEU A 68 11.90 4.07 22.96
CA LEU A 68 12.72 3.01 22.39
C LEU A 68 13.82 3.55 21.47
N GLY A 69 13.55 4.64 20.74
CA GLY A 69 14.52 5.32 19.91
C GLY A 69 15.21 4.42 18.87
N GLU A 70 16.48 4.13 19.04
CA GLU A 70 17.28 3.33 18.10
C GLU A 70 16.84 1.86 18.09
N ASP A 71 16.44 1.31 19.21
CA ASP A 71 15.96 -0.08 19.30
C ASP A 71 14.70 -0.26 18.43
N TYR A 72 13.75 0.68 18.48
CA TYR A 72 12.60 0.65 17.57
C TYR A 72 13.02 0.76 16.11
N ARG A 73 13.89 1.71 15.77
CA ARG A 73 14.35 1.89 14.38
C ARG A 73 15.10 0.68 13.84
N SER A 74 15.74 -0.11 14.71
CA SER A 74 16.40 -1.35 14.32
C SER A 74 15.41 -2.44 13.90
N CYS A 75 14.17 -2.42 14.41
CA CYS A 75 13.09 -3.33 14.05
C CYS A 75 12.36 -2.92 12.76
N LEU A 76 12.70 -1.75 12.17
CA LEU A 76 12.01 -1.22 11.00
C LEU A 76 12.72 -1.50 9.69
N GLY A 77 11.92 -1.91 8.68
CA GLY A 77 12.25 -1.80 7.27
C GLY A 77 11.32 -0.79 6.60
N TYR A 78 11.87 0.19 5.91
CA TYR A 78 11.08 1.20 5.23
C TYR A 78 11.47 1.36 3.76
N LEU A 79 10.48 1.29 2.88
CA LEU A 79 10.59 1.66 1.48
C LEU A 79 9.71 2.89 1.23
N PRO A 80 10.28 4.09 1.09
CA PRO A 80 9.51 5.28 0.73
C PRO A 80 9.08 5.26 -0.73
N GLN A 81 8.03 5.98 -1.09
CA GLN A 81 7.52 6.15 -2.45
C GLN A 81 8.63 6.55 -3.45
N ASN A 82 9.49 7.47 -3.04
CA ASN A 82 10.67 7.88 -3.78
C ASN A 82 11.92 7.46 -2.99
N PHE A 83 12.38 6.27 -3.27
CA PHE A 83 13.56 5.76 -2.60
C PHE A 83 14.83 6.28 -3.28
N GLY A 84 15.70 6.91 -2.45
CA GLY A 84 16.98 7.46 -2.90
C GLY A 84 18.04 6.38 -3.10
N TYR A 85 18.78 6.46 -4.20
CA TYR A 85 19.90 5.58 -4.49
C TYR A 85 21.05 6.36 -5.14
N TYR A 86 22.24 5.77 -5.13
CA TYR A 86 23.41 6.31 -5.82
C TYR A 86 23.51 5.71 -7.22
N PRO A 87 23.23 6.46 -8.31
CA PRO A 87 23.15 5.93 -9.67
C PRO A 87 24.42 5.21 -10.14
N GLU A 88 25.58 5.65 -9.67
CA GLU A 88 26.89 5.09 -10.03
C GLU A 88 27.32 3.90 -9.15
N PHE A 89 26.56 3.58 -8.10
CA PHE A 89 26.82 2.38 -7.31
C PHE A 89 26.27 1.14 -8.06
N THR A 90 26.94 0.01 -7.85
CA THR A 90 26.35 -1.29 -8.15
C THR A 90 25.35 -1.67 -7.06
N ALA A 91 24.43 -2.60 -7.35
CA ALA A 91 23.48 -3.08 -6.34
C ALA A 91 24.18 -3.65 -5.11
N GLU A 92 25.25 -4.45 -5.32
CA GLU A 92 26.13 -4.97 -4.28
C GLU A 92 26.72 -3.85 -3.42
N LYS A 93 27.36 -2.85 -4.05
CA LYS A 93 27.97 -1.72 -3.33
C LYS A 93 26.93 -0.92 -2.55
N PHE A 94 25.74 -0.75 -3.10
CA PHE A 94 24.65 -0.02 -2.44
C PHE A 94 24.18 -0.73 -1.18
N LEU A 95 23.90 -2.04 -1.25
CA LEU A 95 23.45 -2.81 -0.08
C LEU A 95 24.54 -2.91 0.98
N LEU A 96 25.81 -3.13 0.61
CA LEU A 96 26.93 -3.15 1.55
C LEU A 96 27.13 -1.80 2.24
N TYR A 97 26.96 -0.69 1.52
CA TYR A 97 27.03 0.66 2.10
C TYR A 97 25.92 0.87 3.15
N LEU A 98 24.67 0.49 2.81
CA LEU A 98 23.56 0.61 3.75
C LEU A 98 23.68 -0.35 4.94
N ALA A 99 24.17 -1.56 4.72
CA ALA A 99 24.46 -2.52 5.80
C ALA A 99 25.47 -1.96 6.80
N ALA A 100 26.52 -1.29 6.30
CA ALA A 100 27.50 -0.63 7.15
C ALA A 100 26.90 0.52 7.97
N LEU A 101 25.99 1.32 7.37
CA LEU A 101 25.27 2.38 8.09
C LEU A 101 24.33 1.83 9.17
N LYS A 102 23.80 0.60 8.98
CA LYS A 102 22.99 -0.11 9.96
C LYS A 102 23.80 -0.90 11.00
N GLY A 103 25.15 -0.78 10.98
CA GLY A 103 26.04 -1.43 11.94
C GLY A 103 26.30 -2.92 11.69
N LEU A 104 25.93 -3.48 10.54
CA LEU A 104 26.20 -4.89 10.23
C LEU A 104 27.71 -5.10 10.01
N GLY A 105 28.27 -6.11 10.66
CA GLY A 105 29.66 -6.51 10.45
C GLY A 105 29.93 -6.98 9.02
N LYS A 106 31.14 -6.77 8.50
CA LYS A 106 31.50 -7.01 7.08
C LYS A 106 31.12 -8.40 6.55
N ILE A 107 31.31 -9.46 7.34
CA ILE A 107 31.00 -10.85 6.94
C ILE A 107 29.48 -11.01 6.84
N GLN A 108 28.76 -10.59 7.86
CA GLN A 108 27.30 -10.66 7.92
C GLN A 108 26.66 -9.83 6.81
N ALA A 109 27.15 -8.60 6.59
CA ALA A 109 26.68 -7.74 5.50
C ALA A 109 26.84 -8.38 4.13
N GLY A 110 28.00 -9.05 3.88
CA GLY A 110 28.24 -9.76 2.63
C GLY A 110 27.29 -10.96 2.42
N GLN A 111 27.03 -11.75 3.45
CA GLN A 111 26.09 -12.87 3.40
C GLN A 111 24.65 -12.38 3.17
N LYS A 112 24.23 -11.38 3.95
CA LYS A 112 22.88 -10.81 3.85
C LYS A 112 22.63 -10.15 2.51
N MET A 113 23.61 -9.44 1.96
CA MET A 113 23.53 -8.85 0.62
C MET A 113 23.29 -9.90 -0.45
N LEU A 114 24.00 -11.04 -0.41
CA LEU A 114 23.82 -12.12 -1.40
C LEU A 114 22.44 -12.76 -1.26
N GLU A 115 22.02 -13.08 -0.02
CA GLU A 115 20.71 -13.62 0.29
C GLU A 115 19.59 -12.71 -0.25
N LEU A 116 19.66 -11.41 0.03
CA LEU A 116 18.64 -10.45 -0.37
C LEU A 116 18.61 -10.20 -1.87
N LEU A 117 19.76 -10.16 -2.54
CA LEU A 117 19.80 -10.03 -4.00
C LEU A 117 19.21 -11.26 -4.70
N ASP A 118 19.44 -12.47 -4.14
CA ASP A 118 18.81 -13.68 -4.64
C ASP A 118 17.28 -13.64 -4.40
N LEU A 119 16.84 -13.32 -3.19
CA LEU A 119 15.43 -13.19 -2.81
C LEU A 119 14.65 -12.25 -3.74
N VAL A 120 15.23 -11.11 -4.09
CA VAL A 120 14.58 -10.14 -4.98
C VAL A 120 14.85 -10.40 -6.48
N GLY A 121 15.55 -11.49 -6.82
CA GLY A 121 15.87 -11.87 -8.20
C GLY A 121 16.79 -10.86 -8.92
N LEU A 122 17.79 -10.35 -8.21
CA LEU A 122 18.83 -9.43 -8.73
C LEU A 122 20.26 -9.98 -8.56
N ALA A 123 20.43 -11.29 -8.31
CA ALA A 123 21.73 -11.91 -8.09
C ALA A 123 22.69 -11.72 -9.29
N GLU A 124 22.20 -11.92 -10.51
CA GLU A 124 22.96 -11.76 -11.73
C GLU A 124 23.33 -10.28 -12.01
N GLU A 125 22.45 -9.35 -11.54
CA GLU A 125 22.60 -7.91 -11.78
C GLU A 125 23.43 -7.21 -10.69
N ARG A 126 23.94 -7.95 -9.72
CA ARG A 126 24.59 -7.37 -8.51
C ARG A 126 25.73 -6.41 -8.80
N LYS A 127 26.48 -6.65 -9.90
CA LYS A 127 27.64 -5.84 -10.31
C LYS A 127 27.27 -4.73 -11.31
N HIS A 128 26.02 -4.67 -11.76
CA HIS A 128 25.56 -3.61 -12.65
C HIS A 128 25.23 -2.33 -11.87
N LYS A 129 25.47 -1.18 -12.51
CA LYS A 129 25.18 0.13 -11.93
C LYS A 129 23.68 0.35 -11.85
N ILE A 130 23.21 0.91 -10.72
CA ILE A 130 21.77 1.13 -10.47
C ILE A 130 21.13 2.04 -11.53
N ARG A 131 21.89 2.96 -12.13
CA ARG A 131 21.39 3.79 -13.24
C ARG A 131 20.88 3.00 -14.45
N THR A 132 21.37 1.76 -14.64
CA THR A 132 20.95 0.88 -15.74
C THR A 132 19.73 0.03 -15.40
N PHE A 133 19.24 0.08 -14.15
CA PHE A 133 18.12 -0.71 -13.69
C PHE A 133 16.78 -0.18 -14.23
N SER A 134 15.88 -1.09 -14.61
CA SER A 134 14.48 -0.75 -14.85
C SER A 134 13.79 -0.24 -13.57
N GLY A 135 12.60 0.35 -13.70
CA GLY A 135 11.79 0.74 -12.54
C GLY A 135 11.54 -0.42 -11.59
N GLY A 136 11.14 -1.58 -12.10
CA GLY A 136 10.91 -2.79 -11.30
C GLY A 136 12.18 -3.32 -10.63
N MET A 137 13.35 -3.26 -11.29
CA MET A 137 14.62 -3.64 -10.67
C MET A 137 15.00 -2.70 -9.52
N LYS A 138 14.80 -1.39 -9.69
CA LYS A 138 15.03 -0.40 -8.61
C LYS A 138 14.11 -0.64 -7.43
N GLN A 139 12.84 -0.91 -7.69
CA GLN A 139 11.86 -1.21 -6.65
C GLN A 139 12.23 -2.47 -5.86
N ARG A 140 12.63 -3.55 -6.55
CA ARG A 140 13.11 -4.78 -5.90
C ARG A 140 14.38 -4.55 -5.08
N LEU A 141 15.31 -3.73 -5.56
CA LEU A 141 16.48 -3.32 -4.77
C LEU A 141 16.08 -2.52 -3.53
N GLY A 142 15.05 -1.66 -3.65
CA GLY A 142 14.47 -0.94 -2.51
C GLY A 142 13.87 -1.85 -1.45
N ILE A 143 13.24 -2.98 -1.85
CA ILE A 143 12.79 -4.00 -0.90
C ILE A 143 13.98 -4.68 -0.22
N ALA A 144 15.00 -5.06 -0.99
CA ALA A 144 16.20 -5.66 -0.43
C ALA A 144 16.84 -4.77 0.63
N GLN A 145 16.93 -3.45 0.39
CA GLN A 145 17.45 -2.51 1.39
C GLN A 145 16.56 -2.41 2.64
N ALA A 146 15.22 -2.48 2.47
CA ALA A 146 14.30 -2.44 3.60
C ALA A 146 14.45 -3.69 4.49
N LEU A 147 14.85 -4.83 3.92
CA LEU A 147 15.02 -6.11 4.61
C LEU A 147 16.43 -6.34 5.22
N LEU A 148 17.37 -5.40 5.08
CA LEU A 148 18.77 -5.60 5.46
C LEU A 148 19.01 -6.00 6.92
N ASN A 149 18.19 -5.49 7.83
CA ASN A 149 18.32 -5.75 9.28
C ASN A 149 17.29 -6.75 9.83
N ASP A 150 16.70 -7.59 8.96
CA ASP A 150 15.64 -8.53 9.32
C ASP A 150 14.52 -7.88 10.14
N PRO A 151 13.87 -6.85 9.60
CA PRO A 151 12.92 -6.05 10.36
C PRO A 151 11.71 -6.86 10.81
N GLU A 152 11.19 -6.53 11.99
CA GLU A 152 9.93 -7.05 12.51
C GLU A 152 8.72 -6.30 11.92
N ILE A 153 8.93 -5.03 11.54
CA ILE A 153 7.93 -4.16 10.91
C ILE A 153 8.44 -3.72 9.55
N LEU A 154 7.68 -3.97 8.49
CA LEU A 154 8.00 -3.59 7.13
C LEU A 154 6.94 -2.60 6.60
N ILE A 155 7.34 -1.38 6.33
CA ILE A 155 6.49 -0.31 5.83
C ILE A 155 6.88 0.02 4.40
N LEU A 156 5.90 -0.06 3.47
CA LEU A 156 6.10 0.08 2.03
C LEU A 156 5.14 1.14 1.48
N ASP A 157 5.67 2.30 1.10
CA ASP A 157 4.85 3.42 0.60
C ASP A 157 4.79 3.40 -0.93
N GLU A 158 3.61 3.10 -1.49
CA GLU A 158 3.33 2.97 -2.93
C GLU A 158 4.33 2.07 -3.69
N PRO A 159 4.62 0.86 -3.19
CA PRO A 159 5.73 0.06 -3.67
C PRO A 159 5.56 -0.50 -5.09
N THR A 160 4.35 -0.46 -5.65
CA THR A 160 4.01 -0.99 -6.98
C THR A 160 3.78 0.10 -8.02
N ALA A 161 3.90 1.37 -7.63
CA ALA A 161 3.69 2.49 -8.54
C ALA A 161 4.68 2.42 -9.74
N GLY A 162 4.12 2.53 -10.95
CA GLY A 162 4.93 2.48 -12.18
C GLY A 162 5.48 1.11 -12.58
N LEU A 163 5.09 0.02 -11.89
CA LEU A 163 5.43 -1.34 -12.29
C LEU A 163 4.48 -1.87 -13.36
N ASP A 164 5.02 -2.66 -14.29
CA ASP A 164 4.21 -3.43 -15.23
C ASP A 164 3.47 -4.59 -14.52
N PRO A 165 2.44 -5.20 -15.13
CA PRO A 165 1.65 -6.27 -14.50
C PRO A 165 2.49 -7.47 -14.06
N LYS A 166 3.54 -7.85 -14.80
CA LYS A 166 4.42 -8.97 -14.46
C LYS A 166 5.27 -8.67 -13.22
N GLU A 167 5.80 -7.46 -13.12
CA GLU A 167 6.57 -7.03 -11.95
C GLU A 167 5.67 -6.87 -10.71
N ARG A 168 4.39 -6.46 -10.86
CA ARG A 168 3.43 -6.43 -9.74
C ARG A 168 3.16 -7.82 -9.19
N VAL A 169 2.98 -8.83 -10.03
CA VAL A 169 2.81 -10.23 -9.58
C VAL A 169 4.05 -10.69 -8.82
N ARG A 170 5.25 -10.43 -9.33
CA ARG A 170 6.50 -10.76 -8.64
C ARG A 170 6.61 -10.08 -7.29
N PHE A 171 6.26 -8.79 -7.23
CA PHE A 171 6.25 -8.01 -6.00
C PHE A 171 5.31 -8.64 -4.97
N ARG A 172 4.05 -8.94 -5.35
CA ARG A 172 3.07 -9.56 -4.45
C ARG A 172 3.59 -10.87 -3.87
N ASN A 173 4.15 -11.75 -4.71
CA ASN A 173 4.72 -13.01 -4.25
C ASN A 173 5.89 -12.81 -3.28
N LEU A 174 6.75 -11.82 -3.55
CA LEU A 174 7.87 -11.46 -2.69
C LEU A 174 7.37 -10.98 -1.31
N ILE A 175 6.40 -10.07 -1.26
CA ILE A 175 5.84 -9.57 0.00
C ILE A 175 5.16 -10.70 0.77
N SER A 176 4.38 -11.56 0.13
CA SER A 176 3.76 -12.71 0.77
C SER A 176 4.80 -13.67 1.39
N ALA A 177 5.92 -13.88 0.71
CA ALA A 177 7.02 -14.70 1.23
C ALA A 177 7.72 -14.07 2.44
N CYS A 178 7.85 -12.72 2.46
CA CYS A 178 8.51 -11.98 3.53
C CYS A 178 7.62 -11.74 4.77
N ALA A 179 6.31 -11.93 4.65
CA ALA A 179 5.34 -11.46 5.66
C ALA A 179 5.12 -12.42 6.84
N ARG A 180 5.63 -13.68 6.79
CA ARG A 180 5.24 -14.77 7.71
C ARG A 180 5.34 -14.41 9.20
N ASP A 181 6.39 -13.66 9.58
CA ASP A 181 6.68 -13.34 10.99
C ASP A 181 6.84 -11.84 11.20
N ARG A 182 6.15 -11.02 10.40
CA ARG A 182 6.30 -9.56 10.39
C ARG A 182 4.95 -8.85 10.39
N ILE A 183 4.96 -7.62 10.86
CA ILE A 183 3.90 -6.65 10.55
C ILE A 183 4.29 -5.99 9.21
N VAL A 184 3.49 -6.17 8.18
CA VAL A 184 3.71 -5.54 6.87
C VAL A 184 2.57 -4.56 6.62
N LEU A 185 2.89 -3.28 6.47
CA LEU A 185 1.95 -2.24 6.08
C LEU A 185 2.37 -1.70 4.71
N LEU A 186 1.50 -1.86 3.71
CA LEU A 186 1.76 -1.30 2.39
C LEU A 186 0.66 -0.33 1.99
N SER A 187 1.03 0.87 1.53
CA SER A 187 0.10 1.83 0.95
C SER A 187 -0.03 1.61 -0.56
N THR A 188 -1.23 1.79 -1.07
CA THR A 188 -1.47 1.85 -2.52
C THR A 188 -2.79 2.54 -2.82
N HIS A 189 -2.92 3.05 -4.04
CA HIS A 189 -4.18 3.44 -4.65
C HIS A 189 -4.68 2.39 -5.66
N ILE A 190 -3.92 1.29 -5.85
CA ILE A 190 -4.22 0.21 -6.79
C ILE A 190 -4.79 -0.97 -5.99
N VAL A 191 -6.11 -1.12 -6.07
CA VAL A 191 -6.88 -2.10 -5.29
C VAL A 191 -6.36 -3.53 -5.47
N SER A 192 -6.09 -3.95 -6.71
CA SER A 192 -5.62 -5.29 -7.03
C SER A 192 -4.26 -5.66 -6.42
N ASP A 193 -3.47 -4.68 -5.97
CA ASP A 193 -2.18 -4.97 -5.36
C ASP A 193 -2.31 -5.48 -3.93
N VAL A 194 -3.35 -5.07 -3.21
CA VAL A 194 -3.60 -5.46 -1.81
C VAL A 194 -4.64 -6.56 -1.68
N GLU A 195 -5.60 -6.65 -2.59
CA GLU A 195 -6.69 -7.62 -2.54
C GLU A 195 -6.21 -9.08 -2.40
N TYR A 196 -5.07 -9.41 -3.04
CA TYR A 196 -4.53 -10.77 -3.04
C TYR A 196 -3.57 -11.09 -1.90
N ILE A 197 -2.98 -10.09 -1.24
CA ILE A 197 -1.91 -10.32 -0.25
C ILE A 197 -2.27 -9.82 1.15
N ALA A 198 -3.16 -8.83 1.26
CA ALA A 198 -3.52 -8.27 2.55
C ALA A 198 -4.55 -9.15 3.27
N GLY A 199 -4.26 -9.49 4.52
CA GLY A 199 -5.23 -10.12 5.42
C GLY A 199 -6.29 -9.13 5.89
N GLU A 200 -5.89 -7.85 6.04
CA GLU A 200 -6.80 -6.74 6.36
C GLU A 200 -6.53 -5.54 5.46
N ILE A 201 -7.61 -4.85 5.11
CA ILE A 201 -7.59 -3.57 4.40
C ILE A 201 -7.97 -2.45 5.37
N LEU A 202 -7.20 -1.38 5.32
CA LEU A 202 -7.41 -0.13 6.03
C LEU A 202 -7.75 0.93 4.99
N VAL A 203 -8.96 1.48 5.01
CA VAL A 203 -9.37 2.53 4.07
C VAL A 203 -9.23 3.89 4.74
N MET A 204 -8.37 4.74 4.17
CA MET A 204 -8.08 6.07 4.70
C MET A 204 -8.61 7.17 3.78
N LYS A 205 -9.46 8.06 4.33
CA LYS A 205 -10.02 9.23 3.65
C LYS A 205 -9.86 10.47 4.53
N GLU A 206 -9.34 11.56 3.96
CA GLU A 206 -9.22 12.86 4.65
C GLU A 206 -8.53 12.79 6.03
N GLY A 207 -7.48 12.00 6.11
CA GLY A 207 -6.71 11.82 7.36
C GLY A 207 -7.29 10.83 8.35
N ARG A 208 -8.44 10.20 8.09
CA ARG A 208 -9.13 9.27 8.99
C ARG A 208 -9.19 7.86 8.42
N LEU A 209 -9.13 6.87 9.28
CA LEU A 209 -9.50 5.51 8.93
C LEU A 209 -11.03 5.41 8.95
N ILE A 210 -11.63 5.11 7.79
CA ILE A 210 -13.10 5.01 7.64
C ILE A 210 -13.58 3.57 7.63
N LEU A 211 -12.74 2.61 7.24
CA LEU A 211 -13.04 1.18 7.24
C LEU A 211 -11.79 0.38 7.60
N ARG A 212 -12.02 -0.77 8.24
CA ARG A 212 -11.01 -1.78 8.54
C ARG A 212 -11.63 -3.17 8.49
N GLY A 213 -10.96 -4.13 7.87
CA GLY A 213 -11.37 -5.53 7.89
C GLY A 213 -10.78 -6.35 6.75
N ALA A 214 -11.07 -7.64 6.75
CA ALA A 214 -10.72 -8.51 5.63
C ALA A 214 -11.43 -8.05 4.34
N PRO A 215 -10.82 -8.24 3.16
CA PRO A 215 -11.39 -7.75 1.88
C PRO A 215 -12.86 -8.17 1.65
N ASP A 216 -13.18 -9.43 1.94
CA ASP A 216 -14.53 -9.99 1.80
C ASP A 216 -15.53 -9.45 2.84
N VAL A 217 -15.06 -8.95 3.97
CA VAL A 217 -15.91 -8.36 5.01
C VAL A 217 -16.26 -6.92 4.66
N ILE A 218 -15.24 -6.11 4.31
CA ILE A 218 -15.47 -4.69 4.03
C ILE A 218 -16.25 -4.46 2.72
N THR A 219 -16.15 -5.35 1.73
CA THR A 219 -16.94 -5.24 0.50
C THR A 219 -18.45 -5.38 0.74
N ARG A 220 -18.86 -6.05 1.83
CA ARG A 220 -20.28 -6.17 2.21
C ARG A 220 -20.91 -4.83 2.61
N GLU A 221 -20.12 -3.83 2.98
CA GLU A 221 -20.62 -2.48 3.31
C GLU A 221 -21.35 -1.81 2.14
N ILE A 222 -21.06 -2.26 0.92
CA ILE A 222 -21.70 -1.78 -0.30
C ILE A 222 -22.59 -2.85 -0.96
N GLU A 223 -23.02 -3.89 -0.22
CA GLU A 223 -23.96 -4.89 -0.72
C GLU A 223 -25.29 -4.22 -1.06
N GLY A 224 -25.83 -4.56 -2.25
CA GLY A 224 -27.04 -3.91 -2.79
C GLY A 224 -26.83 -2.50 -3.37
N LYS A 225 -25.58 -2.02 -3.44
CA LYS A 225 -25.22 -0.72 -4.04
C LYS A 225 -24.44 -0.84 -5.35
N VAL A 226 -24.21 -2.06 -5.83
CA VAL A 226 -23.57 -2.35 -7.11
C VAL A 226 -24.56 -2.98 -8.05
N TRP A 227 -24.67 -2.41 -9.24
CA TRP A 227 -25.68 -2.77 -10.23
C TRP A 227 -25.03 -3.08 -11.58
N GLU A 228 -25.51 -4.09 -12.25
CA GLU A 228 -25.18 -4.31 -13.66
C GLU A 228 -26.44 -4.08 -14.50
N CYS A 229 -26.30 -3.31 -15.57
CA CYS A 229 -27.36 -3.11 -16.56
C CYS A 229 -26.82 -3.23 -17.98
N GLN A 230 -27.63 -3.81 -18.85
CA GLN A 230 -27.32 -3.99 -20.25
C GLN A 230 -28.26 -3.12 -21.08
N VAL A 231 -27.72 -2.09 -21.72
CA VAL A 231 -28.46 -1.07 -22.47
C VAL A 231 -27.85 -0.85 -23.85
N ASP A 232 -28.55 -0.11 -24.72
CA ASP A 232 -27.99 0.38 -25.98
C ASP A 232 -26.93 1.51 -25.73
N SER A 233 -26.18 1.83 -26.77
CA SER A 233 -25.09 2.81 -26.66
C SER A 233 -25.57 4.22 -26.29
N ALA A 234 -26.73 4.65 -26.79
CA ALA A 234 -27.26 5.99 -26.50
C ALA A 234 -27.66 6.10 -25.02
N ARG A 235 -28.31 5.06 -24.49
CA ARG A 235 -28.69 4.98 -23.08
C ARG A 235 -27.47 4.85 -22.17
N ALA A 236 -26.43 4.12 -22.62
CA ALA A 236 -25.18 4.02 -21.88
C ALA A 236 -24.51 5.39 -21.67
N GLU A 237 -24.46 6.25 -22.70
CA GLU A 237 -23.92 7.61 -22.57
C GLU A 237 -24.70 8.45 -21.55
N GLU A 238 -26.05 8.36 -21.57
CA GLU A 238 -26.89 9.07 -20.59
C GLU A 238 -26.62 8.57 -19.16
N LEU A 239 -26.53 7.25 -18.95
CA LEU A 239 -26.24 6.68 -17.63
C LEU A 239 -24.85 7.03 -17.14
N CYS A 240 -23.83 7.05 -18.00
CA CYS A 240 -22.46 7.48 -17.66
C CYS A 240 -22.40 8.93 -17.22
N SER A 241 -23.24 9.80 -17.77
CA SER A 241 -23.29 11.22 -17.34
C SER A 241 -24.02 11.43 -16.00
N ARG A 242 -24.82 10.46 -15.56
CA ARG A 242 -25.73 10.59 -14.43
C ARG A 242 -25.34 9.79 -13.20
N TYR A 243 -24.62 8.70 -13.40
CA TYR A 243 -24.25 7.76 -12.35
C TYR A 243 -22.75 7.50 -12.30
N ASN A 244 -22.27 7.03 -11.15
CA ASN A 244 -20.89 6.56 -11.00
C ASN A 244 -20.76 5.18 -11.68
N VAL A 245 -20.11 5.17 -12.85
CA VAL A 245 -19.88 3.95 -13.64
C VAL A 245 -18.48 3.43 -13.34
N GLY A 246 -18.39 2.31 -12.63
CA GLY A 246 -17.11 1.65 -12.31
C GLY A 246 -16.50 0.92 -13.49
N ASN A 247 -17.36 0.36 -14.38
CA ASN A 247 -16.89 -0.35 -15.58
C ASN A 247 -17.92 -0.28 -16.71
N LEU A 248 -17.41 -0.24 -17.94
CA LEU A 248 -18.18 -0.27 -19.17
C LEU A 248 -17.59 -1.33 -20.11
N LYS A 249 -18.42 -2.26 -20.59
CA LYS A 249 -18.02 -3.31 -21.52
C LYS A 249 -18.99 -3.39 -22.70
N ASN A 250 -18.46 -3.28 -23.92
CA ASN A 250 -19.24 -3.50 -25.12
C ASN A 250 -19.48 -5.00 -25.34
N ALA A 251 -20.71 -5.37 -25.58
CA ALA A 251 -21.19 -6.75 -25.81
C ALA A 251 -22.08 -6.79 -27.07
N GLY A 252 -21.44 -6.74 -28.23
CA GLY A 252 -22.15 -6.69 -29.54
C GLY A 252 -22.80 -5.32 -29.77
N ASP A 253 -24.12 -5.31 -29.92
CA ASP A 253 -24.94 -4.11 -30.09
C ASP A 253 -25.38 -3.46 -28.77
N LYS A 254 -25.01 -4.07 -27.63
CA LYS A 254 -25.35 -3.58 -26.30
C LYS A 254 -24.07 -3.24 -25.50
N THR A 255 -24.28 -2.41 -24.50
CA THR A 255 -23.24 -2.02 -23.53
C THR A 255 -23.66 -2.50 -22.14
N ILE A 256 -22.76 -3.21 -21.46
CA ILE A 256 -22.91 -3.61 -20.07
C ILE A 256 -22.23 -2.55 -19.21
N LEU A 257 -23.00 -1.95 -18.31
CA LEU A 257 -22.51 -0.96 -17.34
C LEU A 257 -22.50 -1.59 -15.95
N ARG A 258 -21.43 -1.36 -15.21
CA ARG A 258 -21.34 -1.61 -13.78
C ARG A 258 -21.44 -0.27 -13.04
N ILE A 259 -22.55 -0.07 -12.34
CA ILE A 259 -22.91 1.21 -11.72
C ILE A 259 -22.87 1.06 -10.20
N ILE A 260 -22.26 2.05 -9.53
CA ILE A 260 -22.11 2.07 -8.09
C ILE A 260 -22.97 3.21 -7.53
N GLY A 261 -23.93 2.89 -6.66
CA GLY A 261 -24.82 3.87 -6.06
C GLY A 261 -25.93 3.25 -5.22
N ASP A 262 -26.48 4.07 -4.31
CA ASP A 262 -27.52 3.63 -3.35
C ASP A 262 -28.87 3.34 -4.01
N LYS A 263 -29.10 3.81 -5.24
CA LYS A 263 -30.36 3.66 -5.95
C LYS A 263 -30.18 2.79 -7.18
N LYS A 264 -31.16 1.94 -7.45
CA LYS A 264 -31.26 1.17 -8.68
C LYS A 264 -31.31 2.12 -9.89
N PRO A 265 -30.37 2.02 -10.84
CA PRO A 265 -30.26 2.99 -11.93
C PRO A 265 -31.36 2.82 -13.01
N GLU A 266 -31.82 1.59 -13.24
CA GLU A 266 -32.80 1.20 -14.26
C GLU A 266 -33.65 0.06 -13.75
N GLU A 267 -34.89 -0.11 -14.30
CA GLU A 267 -35.77 -1.22 -13.90
C GLU A 267 -35.15 -2.60 -14.19
N GLU A 268 -34.42 -2.72 -15.30
CA GLU A 268 -33.78 -3.96 -15.74
C GLU A 268 -32.41 -4.19 -15.09
N ALA A 269 -31.85 -3.22 -14.32
CA ALA A 269 -30.60 -3.39 -13.63
C ALA A 269 -30.71 -4.52 -12.59
N VAL A 270 -29.70 -5.37 -12.55
CA VAL A 270 -29.60 -6.46 -11.59
C VAL A 270 -28.50 -6.15 -10.54
N PRO A 271 -28.73 -6.53 -9.28
CA PRO A 271 -27.67 -6.38 -8.27
C PRO A 271 -26.47 -7.28 -8.63
N ALA A 272 -25.28 -6.73 -8.50
CA ALA A 272 -24.03 -7.46 -8.71
C ALA A 272 -23.27 -7.63 -7.38
N GLN A 273 -22.47 -8.69 -7.30
CA GLN A 273 -21.62 -8.90 -6.12
C GLN A 273 -20.54 -7.80 -6.07
N PRO A 274 -20.42 -7.09 -4.95
CA PRO A 274 -19.42 -6.05 -4.80
C PRO A 274 -17.98 -6.58 -4.84
N THR A 275 -17.08 -5.79 -5.40
CA THR A 275 -15.63 -5.99 -5.36
C THR A 275 -14.97 -4.92 -4.53
N LEU A 276 -13.69 -5.12 -4.19
CA LEU A 276 -12.92 -4.10 -3.48
C LEU A 276 -12.71 -2.84 -4.34
N GLU A 277 -12.69 -2.97 -5.67
CA GLU A 277 -12.63 -1.85 -6.61
C GLU A 277 -13.92 -1.01 -6.57
N ASP A 278 -15.10 -1.67 -6.51
CA ASP A 278 -16.38 -0.96 -6.34
C ASP A 278 -16.43 -0.22 -5.00
N LEU A 279 -15.93 -0.84 -3.92
CA LEU A 279 -15.82 -0.18 -2.62
C LEU A 279 -14.94 1.07 -2.69
N TYR A 280 -13.79 0.95 -3.35
CA TYR A 280 -12.91 2.10 -3.54
C TYR A 280 -13.61 3.22 -4.30
N LEU A 281 -14.25 2.89 -5.43
CA LEU A 281 -14.99 3.86 -6.23
C LEU A 281 -16.20 4.44 -5.50
N TYR A 282 -16.84 3.69 -4.60
CA TYR A 282 -17.95 4.20 -3.78
C TYR A 282 -17.50 5.28 -2.80
N TYR A 283 -16.35 5.08 -2.13
CA TYR A 283 -15.85 6.03 -1.13
C TYR A 283 -15.02 7.18 -1.71
N PHE A 284 -14.42 6.99 -2.89
CA PHE A 284 -13.52 7.96 -3.53
C PHE A 284 -14.07 8.47 -4.86
N GLN A 285 -15.39 8.63 -4.95
CA GLN A 285 -16.01 9.35 -6.07
C GLN A 285 -15.35 10.72 -6.19
N GLU A 286 -14.82 11.05 -7.37
CA GLU A 286 -14.48 12.42 -7.68
C GLU A 286 -15.79 13.21 -7.70
N GLU A 287 -15.96 14.14 -6.78
CA GLU A 287 -16.94 15.19 -6.95
C GLU A 287 -16.43 16.03 -8.15
N GLU A 288 -16.85 15.68 -9.36
CA GLU A 288 -16.76 16.59 -10.49
C GLU A 288 -17.58 17.83 -10.14
N ARG A 289 -16.85 18.87 -9.76
CA ARG A 289 -17.35 20.24 -9.66
C ARG A 289 -17.02 21.02 -10.92
#